data_ae04851c82bf364f04dd00db618f8252
#
_entry.id   ae04851c82bf364f04dd00db618f8252
#
_cell.length_a   1.000
_cell.length_b   1.000
_cell.length_c   1.000
_cell.angle_alpha   90.00
_cell.angle_beta   90.00
_cell.angle_gamma   90.00
#
_symmetry.space_group_name_H-M   'P 1'
#
loop_
_entity.id
_entity.type
_entity.pdbx_description
1 polymer ?
#
loop_
_entity_poly.entity_id
_entity_poly.type
_entity_poly.pdbx_seq_one_letter_code
_entity_poly.pdbx_strand_id
1 'polypeptide(L)'
;MDTKTLTNDPTNFSIEVMPRTAKKVDDFRRILPKKTTVYVAHLEDTPVEEMFFTCKRLISEGMAPMPHIPARIIRNTGELEDWVKEYSSLGVNQSLLLAGNGKNPKGELFNSIQMLETGIFEKHAFKKIQIAGHPEGNKDIDKDG
;
A
#
# COMPACT_ATOMS: atom_id res chain seq x y z
N MET A 1 -12.04 -11.59 -29.68
CA MET A 1 -11.57 -11.42 -28.31
C MET A 1 -11.98 -12.65 -27.54
N ASP A 2 -11.02 -13.44 -27.16
CA ASP A 2 -11.30 -14.74 -26.55
C ASP A 2 -11.59 -14.54 -25.05
N THR A 3 -12.87 -14.54 -24.69
CA THR A 3 -13.35 -14.38 -23.32
C THR A 3 -12.91 -15.51 -22.37
N LYS A 4 -12.32 -16.57 -22.90
CA LYS A 4 -11.80 -17.70 -22.12
C LYS A 4 -10.51 -17.40 -21.37
N THR A 5 -9.76 -16.37 -21.78
CA THR A 5 -8.46 -16.03 -21.19
C THR A 5 -8.59 -15.22 -19.88
N LEU A 6 -9.73 -14.60 -19.63
CA LEU A 6 -9.95 -13.76 -18.45
C LEU A 6 -10.44 -14.52 -17.20
N THR A 7 -10.92 -15.74 -17.37
CA THR A 7 -11.60 -16.45 -16.28
C THR A 7 -10.77 -17.51 -15.57
N ASN A 8 -9.56 -17.81 -16.04
CA ASN A 8 -8.78 -18.94 -15.52
C ASN A 8 -7.36 -18.62 -15.04
N ASP A 9 -6.94 -17.35 -15.05
CA ASP A 9 -5.66 -16.97 -14.47
C ASP A 9 -5.87 -16.47 -13.03
N PRO A 10 -5.58 -17.28 -12.01
CA PRO A 10 -5.74 -16.90 -10.61
C PRO A 10 -4.82 -15.75 -10.20
N THR A 11 -3.90 -15.30 -11.08
CA THR A 11 -2.97 -14.20 -10.80
C THR A 11 -3.55 -12.83 -11.17
N ASN A 12 -4.72 -12.76 -11.80
CA ASN A 12 -5.30 -11.52 -12.32
C ASN A 12 -6.20 -10.76 -11.35
N PHE A 13 -6.36 -11.23 -10.12
CA PHE A 13 -7.12 -10.49 -9.12
C PHE A 13 -6.25 -10.11 -7.92
N SER A 14 -6.67 -9.08 -7.23
CA SER A 14 -6.10 -8.64 -5.97
C SER A 14 -7.22 -8.46 -4.94
N ILE A 15 -6.86 -8.49 -3.68
CA ILE A 15 -7.77 -8.19 -2.59
C ILE A 15 -7.20 -7.08 -1.74
N GLU A 16 -8.05 -6.46 -0.94
CA GLU A 16 -7.66 -5.47 0.05
C GLU A 16 -8.04 -5.95 1.45
N VAL A 17 -7.15 -5.73 2.39
CA VAL A 17 -7.38 -5.96 3.83
C VAL A 17 -6.93 -4.74 4.62
N MET A 18 -7.42 -4.61 5.81
CA MET A 18 -6.84 -3.77 6.87
C MET A 18 -6.12 -4.69 7.87
N PRO A 19 -5.14 -4.22 8.64
CA PRO A 19 -4.52 -5.03 9.69
C PRO A 19 -5.54 -5.73 10.60
N ARG A 20 -6.60 -5.00 11.00
CA ARG A 20 -7.68 -5.54 11.82
C ARG A 20 -8.45 -6.68 11.17
N THR A 21 -8.74 -6.58 9.87
CA THR A 21 -9.47 -7.65 9.14
C THR A 21 -8.56 -8.82 8.80
N ALA A 22 -7.28 -8.57 8.51
CA ALA A 22 -6.30 -9.62 8.27
C ALA A 22 -6.15 -10.56 9.46
N LYS A 23 -6.25 -10.04 10.68
CA LYS A 23 -6.19 -10.84 11.92
C LYS A 23 -7.32 -11.89 12.03
N LYS A 24 -8.43 -11.71 11.29
CA LYS A 24 -9.55 -12.65 11.27
C LYS A 24 -9.36 -13.83 10.31
N VAL A 25 -8.36 -13.75 9.46
CA VAL A 25 -8.00 -14.82 8.52
C VAL A 25 -6.96 -15.72 9.19
N ASP A 26 -7.28 -17.00 9.33
CA ASP A 26 -6.35 -17.95 9.96
C ASP A 26 -5.08 -18.16 9.12
N ASP A 27 -5.26 -18.39 7.82
CA ASP A 27 -4.15 -18.64 6.88
C ASP A 27 -4.58 -18.24 5.46
N PHE A 28 -3.91 -17.25 4.90
CA PHE A 28 -4.19 -16.78 3.53
C PHE A 28 -3.91 -17.85 2.46
N ARG A 29 -3.00 -18.78 2.72
CA ARG A 29 -2.68 -19.88 1.79
C ARG A 29 -3.87 -20.80 1.53
N ARG A 30 -4.84 -20.83 2.44
CA ARG A 30 -6.05 -21.65 2.31
C ARG A 30 -7.12 -21.03 1.42
N ILE A 31 -7.07 -19.72 1.22
CA ILE A 31 -8.12 -18.97 0.53
C ILE A 31 -7.64 -18.25 -0.71
N LEU A 32 -6.34 -18.05 -0.89
CA LEU A 32 -5.76 -17.32 -2.00
C LEU A 32 -4.66 -18.12 -2.69
N PRO A 33 -4.55 -18.00 -4.02
CA PRO A 33 -3.40 -18.50 -4.77
C PRO A 33 -2.08 -17.86 -4.29
N LYS A 34 -0.98 -18.57 -4.44
CA LYS A 34 0.35 -18.03 -4.18
C LYS A 34 0.60 -16.77 -5.01
N LYS A 35 1.32 -15.80 -4.44
CA LYS A 35 1.66 -14.53 -5.07
C LYS A 35 0.49 -13.60 -5.37
N THR A 36 -0.69 -13.87 -4.81
CA THR A 36 -1.80 -12.93 -4.90
C THR A 36 -1.39 -11.59 -4.31
N THR A 37 -1.63 -10.52 -5.04
CA THR A 37 -1.44 -9.16 -4.53
C THR A 37 -2.50 -8.85 -3.48
N VAL A 38 -2.04 -8.51 -2.28
CA VAL A 38 -2.90 -8.11 -1.16
C VAL A 38 -2.59 -6.67 -0.78
N TYR A 39 -3.51 -5.77 -1.10
CA TYR A 39 -3.43 -4.39 -0.64
C TYR A 39 -3.67 -4.35 0.86
N VAL A 40 -2.86 -3.58 1.58
CA VAL A 40 -3.04 -3.38 3.01
C VAL A 40 -3.37 -1.92 3.25
N ALA A 41 -4.62 -1.64 3.55
CA ALA A 41 -5.09 -0.28 3.76
C ALA A 41 -4.55 0.28 5.08
N HIS A 42 -3.96 1.48 5.01
CA HIS A 42 -3.44 2.21 6.16
C HIS A 42 -4.40 3.34 6.52
N LEU A 43 -5.16 3.15 7.57
CA LEU A 43 -6.06 4.16 8.12
C LEU A 43 -5.31 5.09 9.07
N GLU A 44 -5.80 6.31 9.24
CA GLU A 44 -5.15 7.36 10.03
C GLU A 44 -4.87 6.94 11.49
N ASP A 45 -5.75 6.14 12.07
CA ASP A 45 -5.65 5.65 13.45
C ASP A 45 -4.89 4.32 13.59
N THR A 46 -4.42 3.75 12.48
CA THR A 46 -3.68 2.49 12.50
C THR A 46 -2.19 2.74 12.71
N PRO A 47 -1.58 2.20 13.78
CA PRO A 47 -0.13 2.28 13.96
C PRO A 47 0.61 1.61 12.79
N VAL A 48 1.70 2.22 12.35
CA VAL A 48 2.49 1.68 11.22
C VAL A 48 3.09 0.31 11.52
N GLU A 49 3.35 0.02 12.80
CA GLU A 49 3.84 -1.29 13.25
C GLU A 49 2.85 -2.42 12.93
N GLU A 50 1.55 -2.14 12.99
CA GLU A 50 0.52 -3.12 12.57
C GLU A 50 0.55 -3.35 11.05
N MET A 51 0.88 -2.33 10.28
CA MET A 51 1.10 -2.46 8.84
C MET A 51 2.30 -3.36 8.55
N PHE A 52 3.42 -3.14 9.22
CA PHE A 52 4.62 -3.97 9.08
C PHE A 52 4.36 -5.43 9.46
N PHE A 53 3.71 -5.64 10.58
CA PHE A 53 3.34 -6.98 11.03
C PHE A 53 2.46 -7.71 10.01
N THR A 54 1.46 -7.03 9.47
CA THR A 54 0.53 -7.60 8.47
C THR A 54 1.28 -7.95 7.18
N CYS A 55 2.13 -7.05 6.68
CA CYS A 55 2.93 -7.29 5.48
C CYS A 55 3.91 -8.46 5.67
N LYS A 56 4.59 -8.51 6.81
CA LYS A 56 5.49 -9.61 7.15
C LYS A 56 4.76 -10.95 7.14
N ARG A 57 3.58 -11.00 7.75
CA ARG A 57 2.72 -12.19 7.75
C ARG A 57 2.33 -12.61 6.34
N LEU A 58 1.84 -11.67 5.52
CA LEU A 58 1.44 -11.94 4.14
C LEU A 58 2.60 -12.53 3.32
N ILE A 59 3.81 -12.01 3.46
CA ILE A 59 4.99 -12.56 2.80
C ILE A 59 5.28 -13.97 3.28
N SER A 60 5.22 -14.23 4.59
CA SER A 60 5.44 -15.57 5.15
C SER A 60 4.40 -16.59 4.68
N GLU A 61 3.21 -16.13 4.35
CA GLU A 61 2.13 -16.95 3.78
C GLU A 61 2.13 -16.98 2.25
N GLY A 62 3.16 -16.46 1.59
CA GLY A 62 3.37 -16.56 0.14
C GLY A 62 2.58 -15.57 -0.69
N MET A 63 2.02 -14.51 -0.08
CA MET A 63 1.31 -13.43 -0.77
C MET A 63 2.28 -12.30 -1.16
N ALA A 64 1.83 -11.41 -2.03
CA ALA A 64 2.56 -10.20 -2.43
C ALA A 64 1.87 -8.96 -1.83
N PRO A 65 2.27 -8.49 -0.64
CA PRO A 65 1.64 -7.33 -0.02
C PRO A 65 1.96 -6.05 -0.77
N MET A 66 0.94 -5.19 -0.89
CA MET A 66 1.04 -3.84 -1.43
C MET A 66 0.47 -2.86 -0.39
N PRO A 67 1.28 -2.40 0.56
CA PRO A 67 0.79 -1.47 1.58
C PRO A 67 0.40 -0.13 0.98
N HIS A 68 -0.65 0.47 1.52
CA HIS A 68 -0.95 1.87 1.31
C HIS A 68 0.03 2.74 2.10
N ILE A 69 0.52 3.80 1.48
CA ILE A 69 1.33 4.83 2.16
C ILE A 69 0.64 6.17 1.95
N PRO A 70 -0.13 6.63 2.97
CA PRO A 70 -0.83 7.92 2.89
C PRO A 70 0.11 9.08 3.23
N ALA A 71 0.26 10.04 2.33
CA ALA A 71 1.15 11.19 2.51
C ALA A 71 0.84 12.01 3.76
N ARG A 72 -0.44 12.27 4.01
CA ARG A 72 -0.88 13.23 5.05
C ARG A 72 -0.74 12.74 6.48
N ILE A 73 -0.46 11.45 6.71
CA ILE A 73 -0.19 10.93 8.05
C ILE A 73 1.30 10.85 8.38
N ILE A 74 2.16 11.21 7.45
CA ILE A 74 3.62 11.19 7.58
C ILE A 74 4.11 12.58 8.03
N ARG A 75 4.93 12.62 9.08
CA ARG A 75 5.41 13.87 9.68
C ARG A 75 6.50 14.57 8.87
N ASN A 76 7.36 13.80 8.21
CA ASN A 76 8.47 14.32 7.41
C ASN A 76 9.06 13.25 6.49
N THR A 77 9.96 13.64 5.61
CA THR A 77 10.62 12.72 4.67
C THR A 77 11.47 11.66 5.35
N GLY A 78 12.04 11.95 6.52
CA GLY A 78 12.79 10.97 7.32
C GLY A 78 11.90 9.83 7.80
N GLU A 79 10.70 10.14 8.28
CA GLU A 79 9.71 9.11 8.65
C GLU A 79 9.25 8.29 7.44
N LEU A 80 9.03 8.93 6.29
CA LEU A 80 8.75 8.21 5.05
C LEU A 80 9.87 7.23 4.71
N GLU A 81 11.11 7.66 4.79
CA GLU A 81 12.27 6.80 4.51
C GLU A 81 12.37 5.64 5.50
N ASP A 82 12.13 5.88 6.78
CA ASP A 82 12.10 4.82 7.79
C ASP A 82 11.06 3.75 7.48
N TRP A 83 9.85 4.16 7.07
CA TRP A 83 8.80 3.23 6.68
C TRP A 83 9.17 2.43 5.43
N VAL A 84 9.65 3.10 4.39
CA VAL A 84 10.05 2.45 3.13
C VAL A 84 11.19 1.46 3.36
N LYS A 85 12.17 1.85 4.16
CA LYS A 85 13.30 1.01 4.56
C LYS A 85 12.83 -0.23 5.32
N GLU A 86 11.92 -0.07 6.27
CA GLU A 86 11.35 -1.19 7.02
C GLU A 86 10.58 -2.13 6.09
N TYR A 87 9.69 -1.62 5.25
CA TYR A 87 8.99 -2.43 4.25
C TYR A 87 9.97 -3.19 3.36
N SER A 88 11.01 -2.54 2.86
CA SER A 88 12.05 -3.17 2.04
C SER A 88 12.74 -4.31 2.80
N SER A 89 13.06 -4.12 4.07
CA SER A 89 13.70 -5.14 4.91
C SER A 89 12.82 -6.38 5.10
N LEU A 90 11.51 -6.21 5.09
CA LEU A 90 10.53 -7.30 5.18
C LEU A 90 10.33 -8.05 3.85
N GLY A 91 10.90 -7.56 2.75
CA GLY A 91 10.71 -8.11 1.41
C GLY A 91 9.57 -7.47 0.62
N VAL A 92 8.97 -6.39 1.11
CA VAL A 92 7.98 -5.58 0.38
C VAL A 92 8.71 -4.70 -0.64
N ASN A 93 8.32 -4.78 -1.90
CA ASN A 93 8.93 -4.02 -2.99
C ASN A 93 7.90 -3.30 -3.87
N GLN A 94 6.69 -3.15 -3.39
CA GLN A 94 5.59 -2.48 -4.08
C GLN A 94 4.71 -1.74 -3.09
N SER A 95 4.08 -0.67 -3.53
CA SER A 95 3.20 0.14 -2.69
C SER A 95 2.17 0.91 -3.51
N LEU A 96 1.03 1.21 -2.90
CA LEU A 96 0.05 2.16 -3.39
C LEU A 96 0.19 3.46 -2.60
N LEU A 97 0.52 4.54 -3.30
CA LEU A 97 0.63 5.87 -2.73
C LEU A 97 -0.70 6.62 -2.86
N LEU A 98 -1.09 7.31 -1.82
CA LEU A 98 -2.30 8.13 -1.80
C LEU A 98 -2.09 9.36 -0.91
N ALA A 99 -2.93 10.37 -1.09
CA ALA A 99 -2.89 11.55 -0.24
C ALA A 99 -3.32 11.21 1.20
N GLY A 100 -4.36 10.40 1.35
CA GLY A 100 -4.99 10.10 2.63
C GLY A 100 -6.17 11.03 2.94
N ASN A 101 -6.97 10.67 3.92
CA ASN A 101 -8.24 11.34 4.23
C ASN A 101 -8.11 12.50 5.25
N GLY A 102 -6.95 12.84 5.71
CA GLY A 102 -6.75 13.88 6.70
C GLY A 102 -6.95 15.29 6.13
N LYS A 103 -7.86 16.08 6.71
CA LYS A 103 -7.98 17.51 6.37
C LYS A 103 -6.74 18.30 6.78
N ASN A 104 -6.07 17.86 7.85
CA ASN A 104 -4.87 18.48 8.39
C ASN A 104 -3.71 17.49 8.28
N PRO A 105 -2.79 17.65 7.31
CA PRO A 105 -1.62 16.81 7.20
C PRO A 105 -0.73 16.94 8.46
N LYS A 106 -0.11 15.84 8.86
CA LYS A 106 0.80 15.82 10.02
C LYS A 106 2.16 16.46 9.74
N GLY A 107 2.47 16.67 8.45
CA GLY A 107 3.73 17.23 8.00
C GLY A 107 3.60 17.97 6.68
N GLU A 108 4.66 17.98 5.90
CA GLU A 108 4.77 18.72 4.64
C GLU A 108 4.35 17.92 3.40
N LEU A 109 4.02 16.63 3.56
CA LEU A 109 3.60 15.78 2.47
C LEU A 109 2.07 15.78 2.35
N PHE A 110 1.58 16.27 1.22
CA PHE A 110 0.14 16.44 0.96
C PHE A 110 -0.40 15.45 -0.06
N ASN A 111 0.45 14.93 -0.94
CA ASN A 111 0.03 14.08 -2.05
C ASN A 111 1.10 13.05 -2.46
N SER A 112 0.70 12.15 -3.34
CA SER A 112 1.56 11.05 -3.84
C SER A 112 2.76 11.56 -4.64
N ILE A 113 2.60 12.64 -5.39
CA ILE A 113 3.67 13.18 -6.25
C ILE A 113 4.83 13.66 -5.39
N GLN A 114 4.56 14.40 -4.32
CA GLN A 114 5.62 14.83 -3.39
C GLN A 114 6.38 13.65 -2.80
N MET A 115 5.70 12.54 -2.48
CA MET A 115 6.38 11.33 -2.01
C MET A 115 7.30 10.74 -3.09
N LEU A 116 6.85 10.69 -4.35
CA LEU A 116 7.65 10.19 -5.46
C LEU A 116 8.88 11.06 -5.71
N GLU A 117 8.74 12.37 -5.66
CA GLU A 117 9.82 13.33 -5.89
C GLU A 117 10.97 13.21 -4.88
N THR A 118 10.74 12.57 -3.74
CA THR A 118 11.81 12.29 -2.76
C THR A 118 12.87 11.30 -3.26
N GLY A 119 12.55 10.45 -4.23
CA GLY A 119 13.43 9.37 -4.71
C GLY A 119 13.65 8.21 -3.72
N ILE A 120 12.96 8.23 -2.58
CA ILE A 120 13.15 7.25 -1.49
C ILE A 120 12.78 5.83 -1.94
N PHE A 121 11.72 5.67 -2.72
CA PHE A 121 11.27 4.35 -3.19
C PHE A 121 12.31 3.68 -4.10
N GLU A 122 12.90 4.43 -5.01
CA GLU A 122 13.97 3.93 -5.89
C GLU A 122 15.22 3.57 -5.09
N LYS A 123 15.59 4.42 -4.13
CA LYS A 123 16.73 4.20 -3.23
C LYS A 123 16.64 2.88 -2.48
N HIS A 124 15.43 2.47 -2.09
CA HIS A 124 15.17 1.23 -1.35
C HIS A 124 14.61 0.10 -2.22
N ALA A 125 14.88 0.14 -3.54
CA ALA A 125 14.60 -0.94 -4.49
C ALA A 125 13.11 -1.33 -4.63
N PHE A 126 12.19 -0.40 -4.46
CA PHE A 126 10.78 -0.62 -4.81
C PHE A 126 10.65 -0.76 -6.32
N LYS A 127 9.99 -1.83 -6.75
CA LYS A 127 9.86 -2.20 -8.18
C LYS A 127 8.55 -1.74 -8.79
N LYS A 128 7.51 -1.56 -7.97
CA LYS A 128 6.18 -1.19 -8.43
C LYS A 128 5.56 -0.17 -7.49
N ILE A 129 5.24 0.98 -8.05
CA ILE A 129 4.49 2.03 -7.36
C ILE A 129 3.19 2.24 -8.12
N GLN A 130 2.08 2.24 -7.39
CA GLN A 130 0.78 2.67 -7.89
C GLN A 130 0.38 3.96 -7.19
N ILE A 131 -0.44 4.74 -7.86
CA ILE A 131 -1.01 5.98 -7.34
C ILE A 131 -2.52 5.84 -7.37
N ALA A 132 -3.19 6.20 -6.28
CA ALA A 132 -4.63 6.24 -6.24
C ALA A 132 -5.16 7.33 -7.18
N GLY A 133 -5.97 6.95 -8.16
CA GLY A 133 -6.63 7.86 -9.08
C GLY A 133 -8.05 8.19 -8.59
N HIS A 134 -8.45 9.44 -8.77
CA HIS A 134 -9.79 9.92 -8.46
C HIS A 134 -10.42 10.58 -9.68
N PRO A 135 -10.82 9.80 -10.71
CA PRO A 135 -11.34 10.37 -11.97
C PRO A 135 -12.63 11.18 -11.77
N GLU A 136 -13.37 10.93 -10.71
CA GLU A 136 -14.58 11.66 -10.34
C GLU A 136 -14.32 12.85 -9.39
N GLY A 137 -13.02 13.11 -9.10
CA GLY A 137 -12.61 14.07 -8.09
C GLY A 137 -12.68 13.51 -6.67
N ASN A 138 -12.00 14.19 -5.77
CA ASN A 138 -12.02 13.87 -4.34
C ASN A 138 -12.31 15.17 -3.57
N LYS A 139 -13.32 15.14 -2.69
CA LYS A 139 -13.73 16.32 -1.91
C LYS A 139 -12.68 16.79 -0.90
N ASP A 140 -11.78 15.89 -0.53
CA ASP A 140 -10.72 16.14 0.46
C ASP A 140 -9.40 16.59 -0.17
N ILE A 141 -9.32 16.61 -1.51
CA ILE A 141 -8.15 17.03 -2.29
C ILE A 141 -8.54 18.23 -3.13
N ASP A 142 -7.78 19.32 -3.03
CA ASP A 142 -7.98 20.51 -3.86
C ASP A 142 -7.85 20.16 -5.35
N LYS A 143 -8.63 20.87 -6.19
CA LYS A 143 -8.71 20.61 -7.63
C LYS A 143 -7.38 20.77 -8.37
N ASP A 144 -6.40 21.40 -7.75
CA ASP A 144 -5.07 21.69 -8.28
C ASP A 144 -3.97 20.81 -7.64
N GLY A 145 -4.33 19.79 -6.86
CA GLY A 145 -3.41 18.89 -6.15
C GLY A 145 -3.29 17.51 -6.77
#